data_f38082f6c28687a0268a0550549f4498
#
_entry.id   f38082f6c28687a0268a0550549f4498
#
_cell.length_a   1.000
_cell.length_b   1.000
_cell.length_c   1.000
_cell.angle_alpha   90.00
_cell.angle_beta   90.00
_cell.angle_gamma   90.00
#
_symmetry.space_group_name_H-M   'P 1'
#
loop_
_entity.id
_entity.type
_entity.pdbx_description
1 polymer ?
#
loop_
_entity_poly.entity_id
_entity_poly.type
_entity_poly.pdbx_seq_one_letter_code
_entity_poly.pdbx_strand_id
1 'polypeptide(L)'
;MNFKEFGKGLYVGAKFSELTLDALEKLQRSLKIPNPVPRDKLHTTIVYSRVYVPYKVASGSFEIADKGSLTIFDTSGGARALVLELESDYLTTRHNYAKALGATYDFPDYRPHITLSYDVGPLSFIGTFDVPVVLDREYSEELNLDWKDTLK
;
A
#
# COMPACT_ATOMS: atom_id res chain seq x y z
N MET A 1 4.16 -13.12 28.11
CA MET A 1 4.16 -13.07 26.64
C MET A 1 3.61 -14.37 26.09
N ASN A 2 2.77 -14.26 25.07
CA ASN A 2 2.16 -15.42 24.45
C ASN A 2 3.06 -15.94 23.32
N PHE A 3 3.44 -17.22 23.35
CA PHE A 3 4.25 -17.81 22.29
C PHE A 3 3.61 -17.72 20.91
N LYS A 4 2.28 -17.69 20.85
CA LYS A 4 1.57 -17.56 19.58
C LYS A 4 1.84 -16.25 18.87
N GLU A 5 2.34 -15.24 19.58
CA GLU A 5 2.64 -13.94 18.99
C GLU A 5 4.05 -13.86 18.43
N PHE A 6 4.91 -14.83 18.75
CA PHE A 6 6.24 -14.91 18.14
C PHE A 6 6.11 -15.29 16.66
N GLY A 7 6.83 -14.60 15.81
CA GLY A 7 6.81 -14.84 14.40
C GLY A 7 5.58 -14.32 13.69
N LYS A 8 4.66 -13.67 14.42
CA LYS A 8 3.53 -12.99 13.83
C LYS A 8 3.83 -11.52 13.64
N GLY A 9 3.50 -11.03 12.47
CA GLY A 9 3.56 -9.62 12.16
C GLY A 9 2.18 -9.05 11.94
N LEU A 10 2.14 -7.79 11.52
CA LEU A 10 0.91 -7.08 11.23
C LEU A 10 1.00 -6.40 9.87
N TYR A 11 -0.01 -6.62 9.04
CA TYR A 11 -0.24 -5.87 7.83
C TYR A 11 -1.49 -5.01 7.98
N VAL A 12 -1.40 -3.73 7.62
CA VAL A 12 -2.56 -2.86 7.53
C VAL A 12 -2.56 -2.20 6.16
N GLY A 13 -3.68 -2.31 5.47
CA GLY A 13 -3.88 -1.67 4.19
C GLY A 13 -5.13 -0.81 4.19
N ALA A 14 -5.28 -0.02 3.15
CA ALA A 14 -6.47 0.80 2.94
C ALA A 14 -7.08 0.49 1.58
N LYS A 15 -8.41 0.42 1.56
CA LYS A 15 -9.20 0.28 0.34
C LYS A 15 -9.93 1.59 0.07
N PHE A 16 -10.29 1.80 -1.19
CA PHE A 16 -10.81 3.08 -1.67
C PHE A 16 -12.27 3.01 -2.05
N SER A 17 -12.91 4.19 -2.10
CA SER A 17 -14.29 4.32 -2.56
C SER A 17 -14.42 3.90 -4.03
N GLU A 18 -15.66 3.59 -4.43
CA GLU A 18 -15.96 3.18 -5.82
C GLU A 18 -15.53 4.24 -6.84
N LEU A 19 -15.75 5.53 -6.55
CA LEU A 19 -15.34 6.59 -7.46
C LEU A 19 -13.83 6.69 -7.61
N THR A 20 -13.10 6.48 -6.53
CA THR A 20 -11.63 6.44 -6.59
C THR A 20 -11.15 5.25 -7.42
N LEU A 21 -11.75 4.07 -7.22
CA LEU A 21 -11.42 2.88 -8.01
C LEU A 21 -11.72 3.10 -9.49
N ASP A 22 -12.84 3.75 -9.81
CA ASP A 22 -13.18 4.09 -11.21
C ASP A 22 -12.09 4.97 -11.83
N ALA A 23 -11.63 5.98 -11.09
CA ALA A 23 -10.59 6.89 -11.57
C ALA A 23 -9.26 6.17 -11.78
N LEU A 24 -8.89 5.26 -10.86
CA LEU A 24 -7.65 4.48 -10.98
C LEU A 24 -7.71 3.54 -12.18
N GLU A 25 -8.83 2.86 -12.40
CA GLU A 25 -8.99 2.00 -13.56
C GLU A 25 -8.93 2.79 -14.86
N LYS A 26 -9.54 3.97 -14.88
CA LYS A 26 -9.47 4.85 -16.04
C LYS A 26 -8.03 5.25 -16.34
N LEU A 27 -7.26 5.56 -15.32
CA LEU A 27 -5.84 5.89 -15.46
C LEU A 27 -5.07 4.71 -16.05
N GLN A 28 -5.27 3.51 -15.52
CA GLN A 28 -4.62 2.30 -16.02
C GLN A 28 -4.91 2.09 -17.50
N ARG A 29 -6.16 2.25 -17.91
CA ARG A 29 -6.57 2.10 -19.33
C ARG A 29 -6.00 3.21 -20.22
N SER A 30 -6.05 4.45 -19.74
CA SER A 30 -5.58 5.60 -20.52
C SER A 30 -4.09 5.52 -20.83
N LEU A 31 -3.31 5.00 -19.88
CA LEU A 31 -1.87 4.82 -20.05
C LEU A 31 -1.51 3.50 -20.72
N LYS A 32 -2.47 2.63 -20.97
CA LYS A 32 -2.26 1.29 -21.55
C LYS A 32 -1.20 0.52 -20.78
N ILE A 33 -1.33 0.53 -19.45
CA ILE A 33 -0.37 -0.10 -18.54
C ILE A 33 -0.39 -1.62 -18.75
N PRO A 34 0.76 -2.28 -18.96
CA PRO A 34 0.80 -3.74 -18.98
C PRO A 34 0.59 -4.30 -17.57
N ASN A 35 -0.03 -5.46 -17.49
CA ASN A 35 -0.27 -6.17 -16.23
C ASN A 35 -0.95 -5.29 -15.17
N PRO A 36 -2.08 -4.64 -15.49
CA PRO A 36 -2.73 -3.76 -14.53
C PRO A 36 -3.23 -4.54 -13.31
N VAL A 37 -3.07 -3.95 -12.13
CA VAL A 37 -3.61 -4.53 -10.91
C VAL A 37 -5.14 -4.52 -10.99
N PRO A 38 -5.81 -5.66 -10.74
CA PRO A 38 -7.27 -5.72 -10.78
C PRO A 38 -7.91 -4.81 -9.74
N ARG A 39 -9.12 -4.33 -10.06
CA ARG A 39 -9.86 -3.40 -9.20
C ARG A 39 -9.96 -3.84 -7.74
N ASP A 40 -10.25 -5.11 -7.50
CA ASP A 40 -10.43 -5.65 -6.16
C ASP A 40 -9.11 -5.75 -5.38
N LYS A 41 -7.98 -5.56 -6.04
CA LYS A 41 -6.66 -5.60 -5.42
C LYS A 41 -5.98 -4.25 -5.33
N LEU A 42 -6.60 -3.19 -5.83
CA LEU A 42 -6.08 -1.84 -5.68
C LEU A 42 -6.17 -1.41 -4.21
N HIS A 43 -5.03 -1.05 -3.63
CA HIS A 43 -4.94 -0.68 -2.23
C HIS A 43 -3.66 0.11 -1.98
N THR A 44 -3.52 0.63 -0.77
CA THR A 44 -2.26 1.18 -0.31
C THR A 44 -1.88 0.53 1.03
N THR A 45 -0.59 0.33 1.25
CA THR A 45 -0.08 -0.24 2.48
C THR A 45 0.16 0.87 3.50
N ILE A 46 -0.32 0.67 4.72
CA ILE A 46 -0.05 1.56 5.85
C ILE A 46 1.02 0.97 6.75
N VAL A 47 0.90 -0.32 7.06
CA VAL A 47 1.80 -1.02 8.00
C VAL A 47 2.21 -2.36 7.40
N TYR A 48 3.49 -2.62 7.43
CA TYR A 48 4.04 -3.95 7.19
C TYR A 48 5.10 -4.19 8.27
N SER A 49 4.65 -4.78 9.37
CA SER A 49 5.44 -4.90 10.58
C SER A 49 5.81 -6.36 10.85
N ARG A 50 7.04 -6.58 11.27
CA ARG A 50 7.51 -7.93 11.68
C ARG A 50 7.02 -8.32 13.06
N VAL A 51 6.45 -7.37 13.80
CA VAL A 51 5.87 -7.63 15.11
C VAL A 51 4.41 -7.20 15.11
N TYR A 52 3.58 -7.94 15.82
CA TYR A 52 2.17 -7.59 15.99
C TYR A 52 2.04 -6.44 16.99
N VAL A 53 1.23 -5.45 16.64
CA VAL A 53 0.88 -4.35 17.55
C VAL A 53 -0.65 -4.16 17.54
N PRO A 54 -1.24 -3.62 18.61
CA PRO A 54 -2.70 -3.47 18.71
C PRO A 54 -3.21 -2.26 17.92
N TYR A 55 -3.02 -2.26 16.63
CA TYR A 55 -3.47 -1.21 15.73
C TYR A 55 -4.99 -1.26 15.58
N LYS A 56 -5.66 -0.12 15.71
CA LYS A 56 -7.09 -0.01 15.49
C LYS A 56 -7.35 0.52 14.08
N VAL A 57 -7.96 -0.32 13.25
CA VAL A 57 -8.32 0.09 11.89
C VAL A 57 -9.44 1.12 11.92
N ALA A 58 -9.42 2.03 10.95
CA ALA A 58 -10.42 3.06 10.79
C ALA A 58 -11.26 2.80 9.54
N SER A 59 -12.46 3.34 9.52
CA SER A 59 -13.33 3.32 8.34
C SER A 59 -14.02 4.68 8.22
N GLY A 60 -14.42 5.00 7.01
CA GLY A 60 -15.08 6.26 6.74
C GLY A 60 -14.83 6.67 5.31
N SER A 61 -15.70 7.50 4.78
CA SER A 61 -15.59 8.01 3.43
C SER A 61 -15.11 9.45 3.48
N PHE A 62 -13.79 9.63 3.39
CA PHE A 62 -13.18 10.95 3.36
C PHE A 62 -11.91 10.92 2.53
N GLU A 63 -11.54 12.08 2.01
CA GLU A 63 -10.38 12.24 1.16
C GLU A 63 -9.09 12.10 1.97
N ILE A 64 -8.18 11.25 1.49
CA ILE A 64 -6.89 11.01 2.14
C ILE A 64 -5.71 11.51 1.31
N ALA A 65 -5.94 11.81 0.03
CA ALA A 65 -4.94 12.43 -0.83
C ALA A 65 -5.67 13.12 -1.99
N ASP A 66 -5.10 14.18 -2.54
CA ASP A 66 -5.69 14.91 -3.67
C ASP A 66 -4.87 14.81 -4.95
N LYS A 67 -3.68 14.27 -4.86
CA LYS A 67 -2.83 14.06 -6.04
C LYS A 67 -1.78 12.99 -5.80
N GLY A 68 -1.26 12.47 -6.91
CA GLY A 68 -0.17 11.52 -6.88
C GLY A 68 0.77 11.72 -8.06
N SER A 69 1.91 11.09 -7.99
CA SER A 69 2.92 11.10 -9.05
C SER A 69 3.24 9.68 -9.48
N LEU A 70 3.34 9.47 -10.79
CA LEU A 70 3.73 8.17 -11.33
C LEU A 70 5.21 7.93 -11.08
N THR A 71 5.56 6.79 -10.53
CA THR A 71 6.92 6.42 -10.18
C THR A 71 7.13 4.93 -10.44
N ILE A 72 8.35 4.56 -10.81
CA ILE A 72 8.73 3.16 -10.94
C ILE A 72 9.47 2.75 -9.67
N PHE A 73 8.98 1.67 -9.03
CA PHE A 73 9.67 1.03 -7.91
C PHE A 73 10.33 -0.25 -8.41
N ASP A 74 11.65 -0.31 -8.32
CA ASP A 74 12.39 -1.52 -8.65
C ASP A 74 12.24 -2.52 -7.50
N THR A 75 11.90 -3.76 -7.84
CA THR A 75 11.74 -4.81 -6.85
C THR A 75 12.96 -5.71 -6.82
N SER A 76 13.14 -6.43 -5.71
CA SER A 76 14.26 -7.35 -5.54
C SER A 76 14.26 -8.51 -6.55
N GLY A 77 13.11 -8.82 -7.12
CA GLY A 77 12.98 -9.88 -8.13
C GLY A 77 13.22 -9.41 -9.56
N GLY A 78 13.62 -8.16 -9.76
CA GLY A 78 13.87 -7.60 -11.09
C GLY A 78 12.63 -7.03 -11.77
N ALA A 79 11.45 -7.18 -11.20
CA ALA A 79 10.24 -6.57 -11.72
C ALA A 79 10.25 -5.07 -11.45
N ARG A 80 9.62 -4.31 -12.35
CA ARG A 80 9.51 -2.86 -12.22
C ARG A 80 8.04 -2.50 -12.03
N ALA A 81 7.69 -2.16 -10.81
CA ALA A 81 6.32 -1.83 -10.46
C ALA A 81 6.02 -0.37 -10.78
N LEU A 82 4.89 -0.12 -11.44
CA LEU A 82 4.40 1.24 -11.61
C LEU A 82 3.46 1.56 -10.47
N VAL A 83 3.78 2.62 -9.75
CA VAL A 83 3.01 3.07 -8.59
C VAL A 83 2.58 4.51 -8.75
N LEU A 84 1.47 4.85 -8.11
CA LEU A 84 1.05 6.22 -7.90
C LEU A 84 1.46 6.61 -6.49
N GLU A 85 2.53 7.40 -6.35
CA GLU A 85 2.95 7.90 -5.04
C GLU A 85 2.03 9.01 -4.60
N LEU A 86 1.57 8.94 -3.36
CA LEU A 86 0.59 9.86 -2.81
C LEU A 86 1.24 10.83 -1.82
N GLU A 87 0.78 12.07 -1.85
CA GLU A 87 1.03 13.01 -0.76
C GLU A 87 -0.15 12.88 0.20
N SER A 88 0.06 12.26 1.34
CA SER A 88 -1.03 11.97 2.26
C SER A 88 -0.59 12.10 3.71
N ASP A 89 -1.04 13.15 4.37
CA ASP A 89 -0.83 13.32 5.81
C ASP A 89 -1.56 12.23 6.58
N TYR A 90 -2.75 11.84 6.12
CA TYR A 90 -3.52 10.78 6.75
C TYR A 90 -2.73 9.48 6.82
N LEU A 91 -2.25 9.01 5.68
CA LEU A 91 -1.52 7.74 5.61
C LEU A 91 -0.23 7.79 6.44
N THR A 92 0.50 8.89 6.36
CA THR A 92 1.72 9.08 7.15
C THR A 92 1.42 9.09 8.64
N THR A 93 0.35 9.76 9.06
CA THR A 93 -0.06 9.78 10.47
C THR A 93 -0.45 8.39 10.95
N ARG A 94 -1.16 7.62 10.15
CA ARG A 94 -1.56 6.27 10.50
C ARG A 94 -0.35 5.32 10.58
N HIS A 95 0.60 5.47 9.66
CA HIS A 95 1.85 4.72 9.73
C HIS A 95 2.62 5.03 11.01
N ASN A 96 2.73 6.31 11.35
CA ASN A 96 3.43 6.74 12.57
C ASN A 96 2.70 6.31 13.84
N TYR A 97 1.38 6.25 13.81
CA TYR A 97 0.60 5.69 14.90
C TYR A 97 1.00 4.23 15.17
N ALA A 98 1.12 3.42 14.13
CA ALA A 98 1.56 2.04 14.28
C ALA A 98 2.99 1.97 14.84
N LYS A 99 3.89 2.83 14.39
CA LYS A 99 5.27 2.87 14.91
C LYS A 99 5.28 3.25 16.39
N ALA A 100 4.44 4.17 16.81
CA ALA A 100 4.32 4.54 18.23
C ALA A 100 3.82 3.37 19.08
N LEU A 101 3.06 2.44 18.49
CA LEU A 101 2.66 1.20 19.18
C LEU A 101 3.74 0.13 19.18
N GLY A 102 4.86 0.36 18.50
CA GLY A 102 5.97 -0.58 18.45
C GLY A 102 6.14 -1.31 17.13
N ALA A 103 5.39 -0.95 16.09
CA ALA A 103 5.52 -1.57 14.77
C ALA A 103 6.92 -1.32 14.17
N THR A 104 7.40 -2.28 13.41
CA THR A 104 8.63 -2.15 12.63
C THR A 104 8.31 -1.76 11.21
N TYR A 105 9.33 -1.33 10.46
CA TYR A 105 9.22 -1.06 9.04
C TYR A 105 10.57 -1.34 8.38
N ASP A 106 10.55 -2.06 7.27
CA ASP A 106 11.77 -2.55 6.64
C ASP A 106 12.53 -1.49 5.84
N PHE A 107 11.90 -0.35 5.57
CA PHE A 107 12.49 0.72 4.75
C PHE A 107 12.75 1.97 5.60
N PRO A 108 13.73 2.80 5.19
CA PRO A 108 14.04 4.02 5.97
C PRO A 108 12.92 5.04 5.96
N ASP A 109 12.18 5.16 4.85
CA ASP A 109 11.12 6.14 4.70
C ASP A 109 9.82 5.48 4.28
N TYR A 110 8.71 5.94 4.87
CA TYR A 110 7.39 5.51 4.43
C TYR A 110 6.97 6.36 3.22
N ARG A 111 6.72 5.70 2.10
CA ARG A 111 6.30 6.34 0.85
C ARG A 111 4.92 5.80 0.46
N PRO A 112 3.82 6.46 0.86
CA PRO A 112 2.50 5.97 0.55
C PRO A 112 2.28 5.92 -0.96
N HIS A 113 1.76 4.79 -1.44
CA HIS A 113 1.57 4.59 -2.87
C HIS A 113 0.49 3.56 -3.14
N ILE A 114 -0.05 3.64 -4.37
CA ILE A 114 -0.96 2.62 -4.91
C ILE A 114 -0.25 1.95 -6.06
N THR A 115 -0.09 0.63 -6.02
CA THR A 115 0.52 -0.10 -7.13
C THR A 115 -0.50 -0.25 -8.25
N LEU A 116 -0.16 0.27 -9.43
CA LEU A 116 -1.00 0.20 -10.63
C LEU A 116 -0.65 -0.99 -11.51
N SER A 117 0.60 -1.43 -11.48
CA SER A 117 1.09 -2.63 -12.15
C SER A 117 2.26 -3.19 -11.39
N TYR A 118 2.30 -4.50 -11.23
CA TYR A 118 3.42 -5.15 -10.55
C TYR A 118 4.66 -5.29 -11.45
N ASP A 119 4.47 -5.16 -12.75
CA ASP A 119 5.61 -5.24 -13.68
C ASP A 119 5.24 -4.60 -15.01
N VAL A 120 5.85 -3.46 -15.30
CA VAL A 120 5.71 -2.77 -16.59
C VAL A 120 6.87 -3.11 -17.54
N GLY A 121 7.77 -4.01 -17.13
CA GLY A 121 8.93 -4.36 -17.94
C GLY A 121 9.83 -3.15 -18.19
N PRO A 122 10.25 -2.91 -19.44
CA PRO A 122 11.15 -1.80 -19.76
C PRO A 122 10.44 -0.45 -19.90
N LEU A 123 9.11 -0.42 -19.82
CA LEU A 123 8.36 0.81 -20.03
C LEU A 123 8.54 1.77 -18.87
N SER A 124 8.44 3.05 -19.16
CA SER A 124 8.48 4.11 -18.14
C SER A 124 7.29 5.03 -18.32
N PHE A 125 6.78 5.49 -17.19
CA PHE A 125 5.63 6.40 -17.14
C PHE A 125 5.99 7.53 -16.19
N ILE A 126 5.74 8.77 -16.59
CA ILE A 126 5.94 9.94 -15.74
C ILE A 126 4.70 10.82 -15.82
N GLY A 127 4.45 11.54 -14.76
CA GLY A 127 3.35 12.49 -14.71
C GLY A 127 2.77 12.59 -13.32
N THR A 128 1.90 13.57 -13.16
CA THR A 128 1.13 13.76 -11.95
C THR A 128 -0.33 13.45 -12.25
N PHE A 129 -1.07 13.08 -11.21
CA PHE A 129 -2.45 12.69 -11.35
C PHE A 129 -3.26 13.32 -10.22
N ASP A 130 -4.13 14.27 -10.59
CA ASP A 130 -4.90 15.06 -9.63
C ASP A 130 -6.28 14.46 -9.47
N VAL A 131 -6.36 13.34 -8.74
CA VAL A 131 -7.63 12.69 -8.44
C VAL A 131 -7.77 12.58 -6.93
N PRO A 132 -8.92 12.97 -6.39
CA PRO A 132 -9.19 12.73 -4.98
C PRO A 132 -9.14 11.24 -4.67
N VAL A 133 -8.31 10.87 -3.71
CA VAL A 133 -8.25 9.50 -3.22
C VAL A 133 -9.08 9.46 -1.94
N VAL A 134 -10.19 8.73 -2.01
CA VAL A 134 -11.17 8.67 -0.93
C VAL A 134 -11.12 7.30 -0.28
N LEU A 135 -10.95 7.29 1.04
CA LEU A 135 -10.91 6.05 1.82
C LEU A 135 -12.27 5.39 1.85
N ASP A 136 -12.31 4.08 1.75
CA ASP A 136 -13.46 3.27 2.14
C ASP A 136 -13.24 2.70 3.53
N ARG A 137 -12.12 2.00 3.72
CA ARG A 137 -11.78 1.41 5.02
C ARG A 137 -10.31 1.03 5.08
N GLU A 138 -9.79 1.00 6.28
CA GLU A 138 -8.57 0.26 6.59
C GLU A 138 -8.94 -1.19 6.91
N TYR A 139 -7.99 -2.09 6.72
CA TYR A 139 -8.14 -3.49 7.13
C TYR A 139 -6.80 -3.99 7.63
N SER A 140 -6.86 -5.00 8.51
CA SER A 140 -5.64 -5.58 9.06
C SER A 140 -5.63 -7.09 8.86
N GLU A 141 -4.41 -7.62 8.71
CA GLU A 141 -4.16 -9.05 8.59
C GLU A 141 -2.95 -9.42 9.44
N GLU A 142 -2.98 -10.59 10.03
CA GLU A 142 -1.80 -11.13 10.69
C GLU A 142 -0.84 -11.64 9.61
N LEU A 143 0.45 -11.32 9.77
CA LEU A 143 1.50 -11.87 8.94
C LEU A 143 2.11 -13.06 9.68
N ASN A 144 2.09 -14.23 9.06
CA ASN A 144 2.78 -15.39 9.58
C ASN A 144 4.20 -15.42 9.02
N LEU A 145 5.16 -15.03 9.84
CA LEU A 145 6.56 -14.95 9.43
C LEU A 145 7.33 -16.25 9.68
N ASP A 146 6.78 -17.16 10.46
CA ASP A 146 7.47 -18.40 10.83
C ASP A 146 7.72 -19.30 9.62
N TRP A 147 6.71 -19.46 8.77
CA TRP A 147 6.84 -20.34 7.61
C TRP A 147 7.91 -19.84 6.63
N LYS A 148 8.15 -18.54 6.58
CA LYS A 148 9.19 -17.99 5.70
C LYS A 148 10.57 -18.43 6.17
N ASP A 149 10.77 -18.48 7.47
CA ASP A 149 12.03 -18.90 8.02
C ASP A 149 12.27 -20.40 7.81
N THR A 150 11.20 -21.18 7.84
CA THR A 150 11.30 -22.62 7.61
C THR A 150 11.52 -22.99 6.15
N LEU A 151 11.16 -22.09 5.22
CA LEU A 151 11.31 -22.34 3.78
C LEU A 151 12.67 -21.92 3.24
N LYS A 152 13.49 -21.30 4.03
CA LYS A 152 14.80 -20.83 3.61
C LYS A 152 15.86 -21.93 3.62
#